data_8ffa6152a0b242b566c0b6506c1c0946
#
_entry.id   8ffa6152a0b242b566c0b6506c1c0946
#
_cell.length_a   1.000
_cell.length_b   1.000
_cell.length_c   1.000
_cell.angle_alpha   90.00
_cell.angle_beta   90.00
_cell.angle_gamma   90.00
#
_symmetry.space_group_name_H-M   'P 1'
#
loop_
_entity.id
_entity.type
_entity.pdbx_description
1 polymer ?
#
loop_
_entity_poly.entity_id
_entity_poly.type
_entity_poly.pdbx_seq_one_letter_code
_entity_poly.pdbx_strand_id
1 'polypeptide(L)'
;MRKNIFVTIAAMALAMSALHAQDLDPTVVVNRAYEGRLTEVHKPQLDMQVPDSVTRFDLDFDYSVFDKPYKGAYEFNPYLLTMQPASSLQNPKQLYIRAGAGYTIHPSLDLVWAVPFKNAFRMDVYAFHGSYVGKYRTFKPELTVGETAVVDRWMQSGGDRSYRFGYDLENRAGVDGSYDWVDGAMTFDASYYGLVSEDNLKTRHYDALDFKAGVASKSTEDDYFMYHVDLAYRYGADAMKYLGSPDRLDEHVFSVEATLGQVMTKTFRIHKMLFDVGLDMAAYSHQLYSTVAGEFHLTPHYVYDYEKWRVDAGIRLAKVMRSDSPGDIFSAKDQVVYPDIYASYDAFPGYLGVYTRIGGGNKLNTYASLLEKNHHFDAYFGRGVWPLMDYSVERVSAALGLKGSVSKFSYDVNGGYVNYANAPLDAVVVQETNLGEGPSYVPGIGYAAYQKAFASMGVNWKSEDISFDADVQYNYVFGLSDNRLFAPADLTAAAAFEYNWSKRIFAGIDCLFSTARKGAVLDLTQSSQVYDAIIPWYLDLGMSFEYAFTNSFSLWARGGNLLNMTIQPNPLYAEKGINFTVGICLNL
;
A
#
# COMPACT_ATOMS: atom_id res chain seq x y z
N MET A 1 6.81 10.95 5.45
CA MET A 1 5.52 11.42 4.93
C MET A 1 5.36 11.12 3.44
N ARG A 2 6.28 11.46 2.56
CA ARG A 2 6.20 11.10 1.14
C ARG A 2 6.14 9.59 0.88
N LYS A 3 6.85 8.75 1.64
CA LYS A 3 6.67 7.29 1.59
C LYS A 3 5.25 6.86 1.94
N ASN A 4 4.53 7.60 2.77
CA ASN A 4 3.17 7.24 3.17
C ASN A 4 2.12 7.64 2.14
N ILE A 5 2.36 8.67 1.33
CA ILE A 5 1.49 8.99 0.19
C ILE A 5 1.71 7.97 -0.92
N PHE A 6 2.94 7.55 -1.18
CA PHE A 6 3.22 6.38 -2.03
C PHE A 6 2.74 5.08 -1.40
N VAL A 7 2.82 4.93 -0.08
CA VAL A 7 2.27 3.78 0.66
C VAL A 7 0.74 3.88 0.73
N THR A 8 0.13 5.06 0.79
CA THR A 8 -1.34 5.19 0.76
C THR A 8 -1.88 5.06 -0.66
N ILE A 9 -1.19 5.55 -1.67
CA ILE A 9 -1.50 5.30 -3.09
C ILE A 9 -1.09 3.88 -3.48
N ALA A 10 0.04 3.36 -3.02
CA ALA A 10 0.42 1.97 -3.18
C ALA A 10 -0.40 1.05 -2.26
N ALA A 11 -0.90 1.48 -1.11
CA ALA A 11 -1.87 0.72 -0.31
C ALA A 11 -3.30 0.83 -0.87
N MET A 12 -3.67 1.91 -1.55
CA MET A 12 -4.88 1.97 -2.38
C MET A 12 -4.71 1.17 -3.69
N ALA A 13 -3.57 1.25 -4.35
CA ALA A 13 -3.22 0.38 -5.49
C ALA A 13 -2.96 -1.05 -5.04
N LEU A 14 -2.43 -1.30 -3.83
CA LEU A 14 -2.29 -2.60 -3.20
C LEU A 14 -3.59 -3.10 -2.55
N ALA A 15 -4.47 -2.24 -2.09
CA ALA A 15 -5.84 -2.67 -1.74
C ALA A 15 -6.66 -3.03 -2.99
N MET A 16 -6.34 -2.46 -4.15
CA MET A 16 -6.87 -2.89 -5.45
C MET A 16 -6.04 -4.02 -6.09
N SER A 17 -4.76 -4.19 -5.75
CA SER A 17 -3.89 -5.27 -6.22
C SER A 17 -3.69 -6.39 -5.19
N ALA A 18 -4.04 -6.22 -3.92
CA ALA A 18 -4.09 -7.31 -2.93
C ALA A 18 -5.12 -8.39 -3.25
N LEU A 19 -5.93 -8.13 -4.27
CA LEU A 19 -6.73 -9.16 -4.93
C LEU A 19 -5.92 -9.93 -5.99
N HIS A 20 -4.64 -9.63 -6.21
CA HIS A 20 -3.74 -10.32 -7.14
C HIS A 20 -2.56 -10.98 -6.44
N ALA A 21 -2.62 -11.17 -5.12
CA ALA A 21 -1.65 -11.99 -4.42
C ALA A 21 -1.87 -13.48 -4.73
N GLN A 22 -1.58 -13.86 -5.96
CA GLN A 22 -1.26 -15.23 -6.27
C GLN A 22 0.11 -15.24 -6.92
N ASP A 23 1.04 -15.96 -6.25
CA ASP A 23 2.40 -16.23 -6.67
C ASP A 23 3.26 -15.00 -6.96
N LEU A 24 3.37 -14.12 -5.97
CA LEU A 24 4.60 -13.39 -5.78
C LEU A 24 5.30 -14.08 -4.61
N ASP A 25 6.29 -14.90 -4.99
CA ASP A 25 7.40 -15.20 -4.11
C ASP A 25 7.72 -13.92 -3.33
N PRO A 26 7.69 -13.90 -2.00
CA PRO A 26 8.06 -12.75 -1.22
C PRO A 26 9.57 -12.58 -1.26
N THR A 27 10.12 -12.42 -2.43
CA THR A 27 11.39 -11.77 -2.55
C THR A 27 11.12 -10.33 -2.19
N VAL A 28 11.61 -9.92 -1.03
CA VAL A 28 11.86 -8.51 -0.76
C VAL A 28 12.68 -8.02 -1.94
N VAL A 29 12.01 -7.48 -2.93
CA VAL A 29 12.67 -6.71 -3.95
C VAL A 29 13.04 -5.42 -3.25
N VAL A 30 14.20 -5.43 -2.58
CA VAL A 30 14.96 -4.19 -2.43
C VAL A 30 15.15 -3.74 -3.87
N ASN A 31 14.27 -2.84 -4.36
CA ASN A 31 14.32 -2.30 -5.69
C ASN A 31 15.47 -1.30 -5.78
N ARG A 32 16.67 -1.82 -5.60
CA ARG A 32 17.85 -1.44 -6.34
C ARG A 32 18.20 -2.66 -7.16
N ALA A 33 18.16 -2.47 -8.45
CA ALA A 33 18.68 -3.43 -9.38
C ALA A 33 20.07 -3.87 -8.90
N TYR A 34 20.12 -5.01 -8.21
CA TYR A 34 21.34 -5.78 -8.14
C TYR A 34 21.57 -6.29 -9.55
N GLU A 35 22.12 -5.42 -10.38
CA GLU A 35 22.69 -5.82 -11.63
C GLU A 35 24.01 -6.52 -11.29
N GLY A 36 23.94 -7.83 -11.23
CA GLY A 36 25.15 -8.62 -11.31
C GLY A 36 25.91 -8.14 -12.54
N ARG A 37 27.00 -7.38 -12.35
CA ARG A 37 27.97 -7.18 -13.41
C ARG A 37 28.39 -8.57 -13.85
N LEU A 38 27.99 -8.97 -15.05
CA LEU A 38 28.80 -9.85 -15.84
C LEU A 38 30.13 -9.13 -16.03
N THR A 39 31.07 -9.30 -15.10
CA THR A 39 32.47 -9.10 -15.43
C THR A 39 32.67 -9.97 -16.64
N GLU A 40 33.04 -9.35 -17.77
CA GLU A 40 33.60 -10.09 -18.88
C GLU A 40 34.79 -10.87 -18.30
N VAL A 41 34.51 -12.07 -17.87
CA VAL A 41 35.54 -13.07 -17.65
C VAL A 41 35.99 -13.35 -19.07
N HIS A 42 37.12 -12.78 -19.46
CA HIS A 42 37.86 -13.30 -20.60
C HIS A 42 37.95 -14.82 -20.35
N LYS A 43 37.24 -15.57 -21.18
CA LYS A 43 37.44 -17.02 -21.23
C LYS A 43 38.95 -17.21 -21.36
N PRO A 44 39.62 -17.86 -20.41
CA PRO A 44 40.95 -18.33 -20.69
C PRO A 44 40.84 -19.15 -21.96
N GLN A 45 41.62 -18.82 -22.97
CA GLN A 45 41.83 -19.72 -24.11
C GLN A 45 42.44 -20.99 -23.52
N LEU A 46 41.59 -21.91 -23.16
CA LEU A 46 41.98 -23.27 -22.98
C LEU A 46 42.17 -23.82 -24.40
N ASP A 47 43.42 -23.86 -24.84
CA ASP A 47 43.79 -24.74 -25.91
C ASP A 47 43.57 -26.19 -25.44
N MET A 48 42.33 -26.61 -25.48
CA MET A 48 41.99 -28.01 -25.37
C MET A 48 42.38 -28.64 -26.70
N GLN A 49 43.53 -29.26 -26.73
CA GLN A 49 43.78 -30.32 -27.71
C GLN A 49 42.78 -31.41 -27.38
N VAL A 50 41.65 -31.42 -28.09
CA VAL A 50 40.68 -32.49 -28.00
C VAL A 50 41.36 -33.74 -28.56
N PRO A 51 41.51 -34.82 -27.77
CA PRO A 51 42.09 -36.07 -28.29
C PRO A 51 41.27 -36.53 -29.50
N ASP A 52 41.93 -37.00 -30.56
CA ASP A 52 41.30 -37.50 -31.79
C ASP A 52 40.19 -38.55 -31.56
N SER A 53 40.20 -39.21 -30.41
CA SER A 53 39.18 -40.17 -30.02
C SER A 53 37.81 -39.55 -29.67
N VAL A 54 37.77 -38.23 -29.38
CA VAL A 54 36.51 -37.52 -29.04
C VAL A 54 35.94 -36.83 -30.27
N THR A 55 36.71 -36.70 -31.34
CA THR A 55 36.27 -36.10 -32.60
C THR A 55 35.67 -37.11 -33.58
N ARG A 56 35.75 -38.37 -33.29
CA ARG A 56 35.03 -39.41 -34.03
C ARG A 56 33.67 -39.62 -33.38
N PHE A 57 32.74 -38.72 -33.62
CA PHE A 57 31.35 -39.00 -33.46
C PHE A 57 30.91 -39.88 -34.62
N ASP A 58 30.55 -41.12 -34.32
CA ASP A 58 29.78 -41.95 -35.22
C ASP A 58 28.37 -41.36 -35.21
N LEU A 59 28.16 -40.36 -36.10
CA LEU A 59 26.91 -39.67 -36.26
C LEU A 59 26.01 -40.54 -37.14
N ASP A 60 25.51 -41.62 -36.54
CA ASP A 60 24.34 -42.31 -37.10
C ASP A 60 23.13 -41.41 -36.80
N PHE A 61 22.93 -40.41 -37.68
CA PHE A 61 21.72 -39.59 -37.63
C PHE A 61 20.57 -40.46 -38.09
N ASP A 62 19.73 -40.86 -37.14
CA ASP A 62 18.42 -41.40 -37.46
C ASP A 62 17.58 -40.29 -38.09
N TYR A 63 17.57 -40.25 -39.42
CA TYR A 63 16.70 -39.39 -40.22
C TYR A 63 15.26 -39.92 -40.31
N SER A 64 14.82 -40.71 -39.33
CA SER A 64 13.41 -41.04 -39.23
C SER A 64 12.62 -39.76 -39.02
N VAL A 65 12.03 -39.28 -40.10
CA VAL A 65 11.02 -38.21 -40.07
C VAL A 65 9.94 -38.71 -39.15
N PHE A 66 9.73 -38.06 -38.02
CA PHE A 66 8.61 -38.31 -37.14
C PHE A 66 7.34 -38.04 -37.94
N ASP A 67 6.73 -39.10 -38.42
CA ASP A 67 5.48 -39.07 -39.22
C ASP A 67 4.25 -38.85 -38.30
N LYS A 68 4.45 -38.22 -37.17
CA LYS A 68 3.41 -37.68 -36.34
C LYS A 68 3.31 -36.21 -36.64
N PRO A 69 2.15 -35.73 -37.16
CA PRO A 69 1.95 -34.31 -37.33
C PRO A 69 2.27 -33.62 -35.98
N TYR A 70 3.23 -32.76 -36.02
CA TYR A 70 3.68 -31.97 -34.89
C TYR A 70 2.50 -31.15 -34.37
N LYS A 71 1.77 -31.69 -33.39
CA LYS A 71 0.79 -30.98 -32.57
C LYS A 71 1.49 -30.29 -31.42
N GLY A 72 2.62 -29.68 -31.70
CA GLY A 72 3.28 -28.83 -30.79
C GLY A 72 3.03 -27.41 -31.20
N ALA A 73 2.00 -26.79 -30.66
CA ALA A 73 2.26 -25.46 -30.22
C ALA A 73 3.48 -25.59 -29.30
N TYR A 74 4.64 -25.06 -29.68
CA TYR A 74 5.63 -24.69 -28.70
C TYR A 74 4.88 -23.71 -27.81
N GLU A 75 4.35 -24.21 -26.70
CA GLU A 75 4.22 -23.38 -25.56
C GLU A 75 5.64 -22.92 -25.25
N PHE A 76 5.99 -21.75 -25.78
CA PHE A 76 6.91 -20.89 -25.10
C PHE A 76 6.16 -20.55 -23.81
N ASN A 77 6.20 -21.48 -22.86
CA ASN A 77 6.30 -21.05 -21.49
C ASN A 77 7.49 -20.10 -21.56
N PRO A 78 7.30 -18.76 -21.41
CA PRO A 78 8.44 -17.97 -21.11
C PRO A 78 9.01 -18.72 -19.92
N TYR A 79 10.14 -19.34 -20.10
CA TYR A 79 10.94 -19.72 -18.97
C TYR A 79 11.08 -18.36 -18.29
N LEU A 80 10.22 -18.08 -17.34
CA LEU A 80 10.64 -17.39 -16.18
C LEU A 80 11.79 -18.26 -15.71
N LEU A 81 12.96 -18.02 -16.29
CA LEU A 81 14.19 -18.26 -15.64
C LEU A 81 14.00 -17.48 -14.34
N THR A 82 13.41 -18.12 -13.35
CA THR A 82 13.84 -17.95 -12.01
C THR A 82 15.33 -18.30 -12.14
N MET A 83 16.12 -17.29 -12.52
CA MET A 83 17.52 -17.31 -12.26
C MET A 83 17.54 -17.46 -10.75
N GLN A 84 17.56 -18.70 -10.29
CA GLN A 84 18.14 -18.98 -8.99
C GLN A 84 19.50 -18.32 -9.10
N PRO A 85 19.76 -17.26 -8.36
CA PRO A 85 21.07 -16.62 -8.39
C PRO A 85 22.02 -17.77 -8.18
N ALA A 86 22.90 -17.97 -9.16
CA ALA A 86 23.86 -19.06 -9.08
C ALA A 86 24.45 -18.97 -7.68
N SER A 87 24.49 -20.07 -6.94
CA SER A 87 25.00 -20.16 -5.56
C SER A 87 26.46 -19.71 -5.40
N SER A 88 27.03 -19.17 -6.45
CA SER A 88 28.36 -18.57 -6.57
C SER A 88 28.34 -17.03 -6.60
N LEU A 89 27.25 -16.37 -6.17
CA LEU A 89 27.31 -14.94 -5.88
C LEU A 89 28.31 -14.74 -4.72
N GLN A 90 29.53 -14.45 -5.12
CA GLN A 90 30.61 -14.09 -4.23
C GLN A 90 30.13 -12.91 -3.39
N ASN A 91 29.91 -13.15 -2.10
CA ASN A 91 29.49 -12.20 -1.09
C ASN A 91 28.18 -11.44 -1.42
N PRO A 92 27.00 -12.03 -1.16
CA PRO A 92 25.77 -11.27 -1.18
C PRO A 92 25.91 -10.13 -0.16
N LYS A 93 25.63 -8.92 -0.60
CA LYS A 93 25.62 -7.77 0.27
C LYS A 93 24.53 -7.95 1.33
N GLN A 94 24.91 -7.89 2.58
CA GLN A 94 24.05 -8.25 3.70
C GLN A 94 23.51 -7.04 4.45
N LEU A 95 24.18 -5.88 4.31
CA LEU A 95 23.84 -4.70 5.07
C LEU A 95 23.65 -3.50 4.15
N TYR A 96 22.47 -2.93 4.20
CA TYR A 96 22.12 -1.69 3.53
C TYR A 96 21.85 -0.61 4.54
N ILE A 97 22.56 0.52 4.43
CA ILE A 97 22.35 1.71 5.25
C ILE A 97 22.24 2.92 4.34
N ARG A 98 21.16 3.66 4.45
CA ARG A 98 20.97 4.94 3.77
C ARG A 98 20.62 6.00 4.81
N ALA A 99 21.53 6.93 5.04
CA ALA A 99 21.36 7.99 6.02
C ALA A 99 21.45 9.35 5.34
N GLY A 100 20.64 10.29 5.77
CA GLY A 100 20.64 11.64 5.23
C GLY A 100 20.11 12.68 6.20
N ALA A 101 20.38 13.94 5.89
CA ALA A 101 19.85 15.08 6.61
C ALA A 101 19.47 16.19 5.63
N GLY A 102 18.42 16.90 5.95
CA GLY A 102 17.86 17.94 5.08
C GLY A 102 17.76 19.30 5.73
N TYR A 103 17.50 20.27 4.91
CA TYR A 103 17.08 21.60 5.31
C TYR A 103 15.55 21.60 5.50
N THR A 104 14.99 22.12 6.50
CA THR A 104 15.32 22.34 7.85
C THR A 104 15.78 21.02 8.55
N ILE A 105 15.64 20.82 9.85
CA ILE A 105 16.05 19.56 10.49
C ILE A 105 15.18 18.41 9.92
N HIS A 106 15.77 17.58 9.07
CA HIS A 106 15.07 16.54 8.29
C HIS A 106 15.94 15.28 8.17
N PRO A 107 16.29 14.64 9.30
CA PRO A 107 17.02 13.38 9.26
C PRO A 107 16.18 12.24 8.67
N SER A 108 16.86 11.35 7.95
CA SER A 108 16.31 10.09 7.48
C SER A 108 17.33 8.97 7.64
N LEU A 109 16.84 7.79 7.99
CA LEU A 109 17.65 6.58 8.10
C LEU A 109 16.84 5.41 7.54
N ASP A 110 17.42 4.68 6.60
CA ASP A 110 16.94 3.38 6.16
C ASP A 110 18.05 2.36 6.43
N LEU A 111 17.77 1.33 7.20
CA LEU A 111 18.68 0.24 7.51
C LEU A 111 17.97 -1.09 7.22
N VAL A 112 18.64 -1.96 6.48
CA VAL A 112 18.20 -3.34 6.28
C VAL A 112 19.43 -4.24 6.41
N TRP A 113 19.32 -5.27 7.24
CA TRP A 113 20.36 -6.25 7.46
C TRP A 113 19.83 -7.66 7.26
N ALA A 114 20.24 -8.29 6.17
CA ALA A 114 19.99 -9.70 5.90
C ALA A 114 20.96 -10.55 6.72
N VAL A 115 20.45 -11.20 7.75
CA VAL A 115 21.29 -12.00 8.66
C VAL A 115 21.70 -13.29 7.95
N PRO A 116 23.01 -13.59 7.85
CA PRO A 116 23.47 -14.76 7.11
C PRO A 116 23.21 -16.06 7.87
N PHE A 117 22.23 -16.82 7.42
CA PHE A 117 21.99 -18.19 7.87
C PHE A 117 22.43 -19.21 6.81
N LYS A 118 22.90 -20.37 7.23
CA LYS A 118 23.36 -21.43 6.31
C LYS A 118 22.25 -22.40 5.90
N ASN A 119 21.06 -22.28 6.46
CA ASN A 119 19.96 -23.23 6.31
C ASN A 119 18.77 -22.60 5.54
N ALA A 120 17.67 -23.30 5.48
CA ALA A 120 16.40 -22.84 4.91
C ALA A 120 15.75 -21.67 5.70
N PHE A 121 16.40 -21.19 6.75
CA PHE A 121 15.95 -20.06 7.55
C PHE A 121 16.52 -18.76 6.99
N ARG A 122 15.67 -17.75 6.81
CA ARG A 122 16.02 -16.38 6.42
C ARG A 122 15.49 -15.43 7.48
N MET A 123 16.23 -14.38 7.76
CA MET A 123 15.82 -13.35 8.70
C MET A 123 16.45 -12.02 8.29
N ASP A 124 15.61 -11.01 8.22
CA ASP A 124 16.00 -9.64 7.95
C ASP A 124 15.65 -8.75 9.15
N VAL A 125 16.55 -7.86 9.48
CA VAL A 125 16.35 -6.82 10.50
C VAL A 125 16.30 -5.49 9.79
N TYR A 126 15.29 -4.70 10.07
CA TYR A 126 15.12 -3.41 9.42
C TYR A 126 14.81 -2.29 10.42
N ALA A 127 15.24 -1.08 10.08
CA ALA A 127 14.88 0.13 10.81
C ALA A 127 14.77 1.30 9.84
N PHE A 128 13.67 2.04 9.93
CA PHE A 128 13.41 3.23 9.16
C PHE A 128 13.09 4.39 10.08
N HIS A 129 13.67 5.54 9.82
CA HIS A 129 13.39 6.78 10.49
C HIS A 129 13.21 7.89 9.46
N GLY A 130 12.10 8.62 9.56
CA GLY A 130 11.88 9.83 8.82
C GLY A 130 11.32 10.90 9.72
N SER A 131 11.92 12.09 9.70
CA SER A 131 11.43 13.19 10.52
C SER A 131 11.50 14.51 9.77
N TYR A 132 10.68 15.44 10.20
CA TYR A 132 10.73 16.83 9.79
C TYR A 132 10.40 17.71 10.98
N VAL A 133 11.29 18.64 11.27
CA VAL A 133 11.10 19.66 12.31
C VAL A 133 11.22 21.01 11.62
N GLY A 134 10.14 21.77 11.57
CA GLY A 134 10.18 23.01 10.82
C GLY A 134 8.83 23.74 10.77
N LYS A 135 8.70 24.57 9.72
CA LYS A 135 7.53 25.42 9.52
C LYS A 135 6.53 24.73 8.62
N TYR A 136 5.29 24.66 9.11
CA TYR A 136 4.13 24.21 8.33
C TYR A 136 3.22 25.41 8.06
N ARG A 137 2.58 25.41 6.88
CA ARG A 137 1.52 26.38 6.59
C ARG A 137 0.30 26.07 7.43
N THR A 138 -0.28 27.08 8.06
CA THR A 138 -1.50 26.95 8.84
C THR A 138 -2.68 27.49 8.05
N PHE A 139 -3.82 26.83 8.18
CA PHE A 139 -5.06 27.19 7.50
C PHE A 139 -6.16 27.38 8.50
N LYS A 140 -6.94 28.40 8.28
CA LYS A 140 -8.19 28.67 8.97
C LYS A 140 -9.21 29.02 7.91
N PRO A 141 -10.26 28.22 7.69
CA PRO A 141 -11.27 28.58 6.72
C PRO A 141 -11.96 29.88 7.15
N GLU A 142 -12.17 30.77 6.22
CA GLU A 142 -13.04 31.92 6.43
C GLU A 142 -14.48 31.45 6.26
N LEU A 143 -15.25 31.44 7.35
CA LEU A 143 -16.66 31.08 7.32
C LEU A 143 -17.48 32.36 7.15
N THR A 144 -18.12 32.51 5.99
CA THR A 144 -18.99 33.64 5.71
C THR A 144 -20.42 33.14 5.61
N VAL A 145 -21.32 33.70 6.43
CA VAL A 145 -22.73 33.33 6.44
C VAL A 145 -23.37 33.68 5.09
N GLY A 146 -23.93 32.67 4.40
CA GLY A 146 -24.65 32.85 3.14
C GLY A 146 -23.79 32.84 1.88
N GLU A 147 -22.47 32.64 1.99
CA GLU A 147 -21.56 32.44 0.85
C GLU A 147 -20.92 31.07 0.91
N THR A 148 -20.61 30.52 -0.25
CA THR A 148 -19.79 29.32 -0.34
C THR A 148 -18.43 29.64 0.24
N ALA A 149 -18.05 29.01 1.33
CA ALA A 149 -16.71 29.11 1.87
C ALA A 149 -15.77 28.35 0.92
N VAL A 150 -15.32 29.03 -0.11
CA VAL A 150 -14.33 28.48 -1.04
C VAL A 150 -13.01 28.41 -0.29
N VAL A 151 -12.59 27.21 0.07
CA VAL A 151 -11.32 26.92 0.72
C VAL A 151 -10.13 27.19 -0.22
N ASP A 152 -10.36 27.81 -1.36
CA ASP A 152 -9.35 28.40 -2.22
C ASP A 152 -8.49 29.45 -1.46
N ARG A 153 -9.04 29.97 -0.37
CA ARG A 153 -8.34 30.79 0.61
C ARG A 153 -8.61 30.26 2.00
N TRP A 154 -7.98 29.17 2.35
CA TRP A 154 -7.70 28.90 3.74
C TRP A 154 -6.91 30.12 4.24
N MET A 155 -7.58 31.06 4.87
CA MET A 155 -6.91 32.27 5.35
C MET A 155 -5.84 31.85 6.34
N GLN A 156 -4.63 32.26 6.06
CA GLN A 156 -3.53 32.16 7.01
C GLN A 156 -3.94 32.98 8.23
N SER A 157 -4.05 32.37 9.38
CA SER A 157 -4.45 33.07 10.59
C SER A 157 -3.40 34.14 10.91
N GLY A 158 -3.78 35.44 10.83
CA GLY A 158 -2.94 36.53 11.30
C GLY A 158 -2.09 37.28 10.27
N GLY A 159 -2.58 37.44 9.02
CA GLY A 159 -1.88 38.23 7.99
C GLY A 159 -0.90 37.42 7.14
N ASP A 160 -0.30 38.05 6.19
CA ASP A 160 0.33 37.58 4.95
C ASP A 160 1.17 36.29 4.92
N ARG A 161 1.32 35.46 5.89
CA ARG A 161 1.93 34.11 5.88
C ARG A 161 2.03 33.57 7.31
N SER A 162 0.99 32.98 7.85
CA SER A 162 1.14 32.29 9.13
C SER A 162 1.69 30.90 8.94
N TYR A 163 2.75 30.64 9.67
CA TYR A 163 3.37 29.34 9.80
C TYR A 163 3.34 28.95 11.27
N ARG A 164 3.03 27.70 11.56
CA ARG A 164 3.34 27.13 12.85
C ARG A 164 4.69 26.42 12.78
N PHE A 165 5.42 26.41 13.85
CA PHE A 165 6.53 25.49 14.04
C PHE A 165 5.99 24.20 14.62
N GLY A 166 6.40 23.07 14.07
CA GLY A 166 5.95 21.76 14.51
C GLY A 166 6.92 20.68 14.08
N TYR A 167 6.63 19.48 14.50
CA TYR A 167 7.43 18.31 14.13
C TYR A 167 6.56 17.13 13.77
N ASP A 168 7.14 16.27 12.96
CA ASP A 168 6.58 15.03 12.49
C ASP A 168 7.68 13.99 12.41
N LEU A 169 7.55 12.91 13.15
CA LEU A 169 8.53 11.84 13.21
C LEU A 169 7.81 10.50 12.99
N GLU A 170 8.35 9.71 12.10
CA GLU A 170 7.90 8.35 11.87
C GLU A 170 9.08 7.39 12.03
N ASN A 171 8.87 6.36 12.84
CA ASN A 171 9.84 5.31 13.09
C ASN A 171 9.19 3.96 12.77
N ARG A 172 9.94 3.08 12.15
CA ARG A 172 9.56 1.69 11.97
C ARG A 172 10.80 0.83 12.15
N ALA A 173 10.73 -0.18 13.00
CA ALA A 173 11.82 -1.14 13.17
C ALA A 173 11.23 -2.52 13.37
N GLY A 174 11.90 -3.55 12.88
CA GLY A 174 11.37 -4.89 13.02
C GLY A 174 12.34 -5.95 12.57
N VAL A 175 11.86 -7.16 12.72
CA VAL A 175 12.50 -8.39 12.28
C VAL A 175 11.46 -9.19 11.54
N ASP A 176 11.74 -9.53 10.31
CA ASP A 176 10.96 -10.49 9.54
C ASP A 176 11.80 -11.70 9.16
N GLY A 177 11.14 -12.82 8.93
CA GLY A 177 11.85 -14.00 8.54
C GLY A 177 10.96 -15.11 8.01
N SER A 178 11.60 -16.09 7.42
CA SER A 178 10.94 -17.26 6.88
C SER A 178 11.74 -18.53 7.13
N TYR A 179 11.03 -19.62 7.24
CA TYR A 179 11.60 -20.96 7.31
C TYR A 179 10.88 -21.88 6.32
N ASP A 180 11.65 -22.42 5.40
CA ASP A 180 11.16 -23.32 4.36
C ASP A 180 11.48 -24.77 4.73
N TRP A 181 10.48 -25.66 4.64
CA TRP A 181 10.66 -27.11 4.69
C TRP A 181 10.06 -27.76 3.43
N VAL A 182 10.21 -29.06 3.31
CA VAL A 182 9.85 -29.78 2.06
C VAL A 182 8.39 -29.54 1.66
N ASP A 183 7.46 -29.56 2.62
CA ASP A 183 6.03 -29.53 2.34
C ASP A 183 5.36 -28.21 2.76
N GLY A 184 6.15 -27.20 3.12
CA GLY A 184 5.56 -25.93 3.55
C GLY A 184 6.57 -24.81 3.81
N ALA A 185 6.03 -23.67 4.19
CA ALA A 185 6.78 -22.52 4.64
C ALA A 185 6.10 -21.86 5.84
N MET A 186 6.90 -21.27 6.69
CA MET A 186 6.46 -20.41 7.79
C MET A 186 7.10 -19.04 7.61
N THR A 187 6.32 -18.00 7.85
CA THR A 187 6.77 -16.60 7.88
C THR A 187 6.47 -16.00 9.25
N PHE A 188 7.27 -15.07 9.67
CA PHE A 188 7.01 -14.28 10.87
C PHE A 188 7.50 -12.85 10.67
N ASP A 189 6.83 -11.90 11.32
CA ASP A 189 7.20 -10.49 11.39
C ASP A 189 6.91 -10.01 12.82
N ALA A 190 7.85 -9.29 13.39
CA ALA A 190 7.68 -8.58 14.65
C ALA A 190 8.21 -7.16 14.46
N SER A 191 7.33 -6.18 14.54
CA SER A 191 7.69 -4.81 14.22
C SER A 191 7.12 -3.79 15.20
N TYR A 192 7.84 -2.70 15.33
CA TYR A 192 7.45 -1.50 16.04
C TYR A 192 7.18 -0.38 15.03
N TYR A 193 6.09 0.34 15.26
CA TYR A 193 5.76 1.58 14.55
C TYR A 193 5.54 2.71 15.55
N GLY A 194 6.20 3.85 15.35
CA GLY A 194 6.04 5.05 16.15
C GLY A 194 5.77 6.27 15.29
N LEU A 195 4.71 7.01 15.61
CA LEU A 195 4.34 8.28 14.99
C LEU A 195 4.27 9.36 16.06
N VAL A 196 5.10 10.38 15.93
CA VAL A 196 5.09 11.53 16.83
C VAL A 196 4.82 12.77 16.00
N SER A 197 3.77 13.51 16.34
CA SER A 197 3.41 14.74 15.62
C SER A 197 2.94 15.83 16.57
N GLU A 198 3.16 17.08 16.20
CA GLU A 198 2.68 18.24 16.91
C GLU A 198 1.94 19.17 15.96
N ASP A 199 0.73 19.56 16.35
CA ASP A 199 -0.04 20.61 15.71
C ASP A 199 -0.42 21.72 16.70
N ASN A 200 -1.21 22.70 16.27
CA ASN A 200 -1.62 23.84 17.11
C ASN A 200 -2.52 23.44 18.29
N LEU A 201 -3.17 22.27 18.21
CA LEU A 201 -4.17 21.84 19.19
C LEU A 201 -3.63 20.72 20.07
N LYS A 202 -2.78 19.87 19.51
CA LYS A 202 -2.34 18.64 20.18
C LYS A 202 -0.92 18.24 19.85
N THR A 203 -0.32 17.53 20.76
CA THR A 203 0.81 16.64 20.50
C THR A 203 0.32 15.20 20.53
N ARG A 204 0.78 14.39 19.58
CA ARG A 204 0.45 12.97 19.47
C ARG A 204 1.70 12.12 19.56
N HIS A 205 1.59 11.03 20.30
CA HIS A 205 2.57 9.94 20.35
C HIS A 205 1.80 8.64 20.15
N TYR A 206 1.81 8.12 18.95
CA TYR A 206 1.22 6.82 18.65
C TYR A 206 2.35 5.80 18.52
N ASP A 207 2.29 4.77 19.36
CA ASP A 207 3.22 3.65 19.38
C ASP A 207 2.45 2.36 19.11
N ALA A 208 2.94 1.51 18.22
CA ALA A 208 2.33 0.22 17.95
C ALA A 208 3.37 -0.89 17.88
N LEU A 209 2.98 -2.08 18.34
CA LEU A 209 3.71 -3.33 18.20
C LEU A 209 2.87 -4.28 17.35
N ASP A 210 3.44 -4.74 16.26
CA ASP A 210 2.84 -5.69 15.34
C ASP A 210 3.53 -7.04 15.42
N PHE A 211 2.76 -8.11 15.46
CA PHE A 211 3.23 -9.49 15.34
C PHE A 211 2.42 -10.18 14.25
N LYS A 212 3.10 -10.79 13.30
CA LYS A 212 2.47 -11.59 12.26
C LYS A 212 3.17 -12.93 12.17
N ALA A 213 2.39 -13.98 11.93
CA ALA A 213 2.90 -15.32 11.68
C ALA A 213 2.03 -15.99 10.61
N GLY A 214 2.67 -16.56 9.61
CA GLY A 214 2.01 -17.26 8.53
C GLY A 214 2.56 -18.67 8.37
N VAL A 215 1.70 -19.61 7.98
CA VAL A 215 2.08 -20.98 7.64
C VAL A 215 1.34 -21.36 6.36
N ALA A 216 2.08 -21.84 5.36
CA ALA A 216 1.52 -22.23 4.08
C ALA A 216 2.06 -23.61 3.65
N SER A 217 1.19 -24.39 2.99
CA SER A 217 1.59 -25.65 2.35
C SER A 217 2.34 -25.37 1.06
N LYS A 218 3.35 -26.19 0.79
CA LYS A 218 4.02 -26.29 -0.51
C LYS A 218 3.89 -27.74 -0.98
N SER A 219 3.44 -27.96 -2.18
CA SER A 219 3.42 -29.31 -2.76
C SER A 219 3.71 -29.24 -4.25
N THR A 220 4.41 -30.26 -4.73
CA THR A 220 4.64 -30.52 -6.15
C THR A 220 3.76 -31.66 -6.66
N GLU A 221 2.90 -32.23 -5.81
CA GLU A 221 1.98 -33.30 -6.17
C GLU A 221 0.79 -32.77 -6.96
N ASP A 222 0.25 -33.60 -7.83
CA ASP A 222 -0.92 -33.23 -8.65
C ASP A 222 -2.20 -33.04 -7.82
N ASP A 223 -2.33 -33.79 -6.74
CA ASP A 223 -3.46 -33.71 -5.80
C ASP A 223 -2.94 -33.53 -4.38
N TYR A 224 -3.25 -32.38 -3.76
CA TYR A 224 -2.81 -32.13 -2.40
C TYR A 224 -3.78 -31.25 -1.62
N PHE A 225 -3.70 -31.34 -0.31
CA PHE A 225 -4.40 -30.44 0.59
C PHE A 225 -3.62 -29.14 0.74
N MET A 226 -4.22 -28.04 0.32
CA MET A 226 -3.69 -26.69 0.45
C MET A 226 -4.16 -26.07 1.78
N TYR A 227 -3.22 -25.52 2.50
CA TYR A 227 -3.52 -24.66 3.64
C TYR A 227 -2.63 -23.42 3.63
N HIS A 228 -3.21 -22.31 4.01
CA HIS A 228 -2.52 -21.06 4.29
C HIS A 228 -3.22 -20.45 5.50
N VAL A 229 -2.49 -20.14 6.53
CA VAL A 229 -3.03 -19.56 7.76
C VAL A 229 -2.12 -18.40 8.16
N ASP A 230 -2.70 -17.21 8.27
CA ASP A 230 -2.06 -16.00 8.75
C ASP A 230 -2.69 -15.56 10.07
N LEU A 231 -1.85 -15.23 11.00
CA LEU A 231 -2.21 -14.65 12.28
C LEU A 231 -1.55 -13.28 12.38
N ALA A 232 -2.30 -12.28 12.78
CA ALA A 232 -1.76 -10.96 13.05
C ALA A 232 -2.31 -10.42 14.38
N TYR A 233 -1.45 -9.76 15.12
CA TYR A 233 -1.81 -9.06 16.34
C TYR A 233 -1.11 -7.71 16.37
N ARG A 234 -1.88 -6.66 16.67
CA ARG A 234 -1.37 -5.31 16.91
C ARG A 234 -1.81 -4.83 18.28
N TYR A 235 -0.87 -4.31 19.02
CA TYR A 235 -1.13 -3.42 20.14
C TYR A 235 -0.74 -2.02 19.75
N GLY A 236 -1.65 -1.06 19.84
CA GLY A 236 -1.43 0.36 19.55
C GLY A 236 -1.83 1.22 20.75
N ALA A 237 -1.08 2.27 21.01
CA ALA A 237 -1.38 3.25 22.04
C ALA A 237 -1.17 4.65 21.51
N ASP A 238 -2.21 5.47 21.47
CA ASP A 238 -2.13 6.89 21.11
C ASP A 238 -2.21 7.75 22.37
N ALA A 239 -1.07 8.29 22.78
CA ALA A 239 -0.99 9.23 23.88
C ALA A 239 -1.02 10.66 23.33
N MET A 240 -2.14 11.33 23.54
CA MET A 240 -2.37 12.69 23.08
C MET A 240 -2.31 13.68 24.22
N LYS A 241 -1.91 14.92 23.92
CA LYS A 241 -2.05 16.07 24.84
C LYS A 241 -2.75 17.20 24.10
N TYR A 242 -4.00 17.45 24.47
CA TYR A 242 -4.77 18.60 24.00
C TYR A 242 -4.48 19.81 24.89
N LEU A 243 -3.79 20.83 24.35
CA LEU A 243 -3.45 22.05 25.06
C LEU A 243 -2.94 21.76 26.49
N GLY A 244 -2.15 20.69 26.61
CA GLY A 244 -1.57 20.24 27.87
C GLY A 244 -2.36 19.22 28.69
N SER A 245 -3.62 18.93 28.34
CA SER A 245 -4.42 17.89 29.00
C SER A 245 -4.13 16.53 28.39
N PRO A 246 -3.67 15.55 29.19
CA PRO A 246 -3.35 14.22 28.67
C PRO A 246 -4.60 13.44 28.34
N ASP A 247 -4.53 12.69 27.26
CA ASP A 247 -5.51 11.70 26.84
C ASP A 247 -4.83 10.47 26.27
N ARG A 248 -5.50 9.30 26.32
CA ARG A 248 -4.93 8.06 25.84
C ARG A 248 -6.01 7.12 25.28
N LEU A 249 -5.72 6.59 24.10
CA LEU A 249 -6.47 5.51 23.48
C LEU A 249 -5.56 4.30 23.32
N ASP A 250 -5.98 3.16 23.85
CA ASP A 250 -5.32 1.87 23.63
C ASP A 250 -6.15 1.03 22.64
N GLU A 251 -5.47 0.41 21.69
CA GLU A 251 -6.03 -0.44 20.63
C GLU A 251 -5.40 -1.83 20.67
N HIS A 252 -6.22 -2.86 20.59
CA HIS A 252 -5.80 -4.24 20.37
C HIS A 252 -6.52 -4.77 19.13
N VAL A 253 -5.78 -5.13 18.11
CA VAL A 253 -6.33 -5.72 16.88
C VAL A 253 -5.79 -7.12 16.73
N PHE A 254 -6.68 -8.07 16.53
CA PHE A 254 -6.37 -9.47 16.26
C PHE A 254 -7.02 -9.88 14.94
N SER A 255 -6.25 -10.49 14.06
CA SER A 255 -6.70 -10.99 12.77
C SER A 255 -6.25 -12.42 12.54
N VAL A 256 -7.14 -13.23 12.04
CA VAL A 256 -6.87 -14.59 11.58
C VAL A 256 -7.46 -14.73 10.19
N GLU A 257 -6.63 -15.11 9.25
CA GLU A 257 -7.03 -15.43 7.88
C GLU A 257 -6.57 -16.86 7.57
N ALA A 258 -7.45 -17.70 7.07
CA ALA A 258 -7.12 -19.07 6.72
C ALA A 258 -7.77 -19.45 5.38
N THR A 259 -6.97 -19.94 4.46
CA THR A 259 -7.41 -20.60 3.23
C THR A 259 -7.15 -22.09 3.33
N LEU A 260 -8.17 -22.88 3.22
CA LEU A 260 -8.11 -24.35 3.35
C LEU A 260 -8.80 -25.00 2.16
N GLY A 261 -8.22 -26.06 1.60
CA GLY A 261 -8.94 -26.79 0.55
C GLY A 261 -8.12 -27.82 -0.18
N GLN A 262 -8.73 -28.35 -1.22
CA GLN A 262 -8.15 -29.42 -2.04
C GLN A 262 -7.81 -28.88 -3.42
N VAL A 263 -6.58 -29.12 -3.83
CA VAL A 263 -6.09 -28.90 -5.19
C VAL A 263 -6.11 -30.24 -5.92
N MET A 264 -6.62 -30.26 -7.12
CA MET A 264 -6.70 -31.46 -7.98
C MET A 264 -6.27 -31.09 -9.40
N THR A 265 -5.27 -31.76 -9.91
CA THR A 265 -4.77 -31.54 -11.26
C THR A 265 -5.10 -32.74 -12.15
N LYS A 266 -5.91 -32.54 -13.19
CA LYS A 266 -6.28 -33.60 -14.16
C LYS A 266 -6.04 -33.11 -15.58
N THR A 267 -5.14 -33.74 -16.29
CA THR A 267 -4.93 -33.49 -17.73
C THR A 267 -4.78 -32.00 -18.05
N PHE A 268 -3.84 -31.31 -17.39
CA PHE A 268 -3.58 -29.87 -17.52
C PHE A 268 -4.71 -28.93 -17.03
N ARG A 269 -5.69 -29.46 -16.29
CA ARG A 269 -6.75 -28.70 -15.66
C ARG A 269 -6.52 -28.68 -14.17
N ILE A 270 -6.50 -27.48 -13.61
CA ILE A 270 -6.36 -27.32 -12.15
C ILE A 270 -7.74 -26.96 -11.60
N HIS A 271 -8.18 -27.74 -10.64
CA HIS A 271 -9.40 -27.55 -9.91
C HIS A 271 -9.05 -27.33 -8.45
N LYS A 272 -9.50 -26.23 -7.85
CA LYS A 272 -9.32 -26.01 -6.41
C LYS A 272 -10.69 -25.78 -5.78
N MET A 273 -10.96 -26.50 -4.70
CA MET A 273 -12.11 -26.25 -3.82
C MET A 273 -11.58 -25.66 -2.54
N LEU A 274 -11.78 -24.38 -2.33
CA LEU A 274 -11.18 -23.61 -1.26
C LEU A 274 -12.25 -23.00 -0.35
N PHE A 275 -11.86 -22.80 0.89
CA PHE A 275 -12.65 -22.15 1.93
C PHE A 275 -11.76 -21.12 2.60
N ASP A 276 -12.04 -19.83 2.38
CA ASP A 276 -11.41 -18.78 3.14
C ASP A 276 -12.24 -18.48 4.38
N VAL A 277 -11.56 -18.44 5.50
CA VAL A 277 -12.14 -18.11 6.80
C VAL A 277 -11.34 -16.96 7.39
N GLY A 278 -12.01 -15.88 7.73
CA GLY A 278 -11.37 -14.73 8.35
C GLY A 278 -12.10 -14.28 9.60
N LEU A 279 -11.34 -13.80 10.56
CA LEU A 279 -11.81 -13.20 11.79
C LEU A 279 -10.93 -11.99 12.11
N ASP A 280 -11.51 -10.80 12.04
CA ASP A 280 -10.91 -9.57 12.51
C ASP A 280 -11.61 -9.09 13.78
N MET A 281 -10.85 -8.79 14.80
CA MET A 281 -11.35 -8.24 16.06
C MET A 281 -10.50 -7.06 16.50
N ALA A 282 -11.15 -6.01 16.95
CA ALA A 282 -10.50 -4.85 17.55
C ALA A 282 -11.16 -4.50 18.89
N ALA A 283 -10.37 -4.29 19.90
CA ALA A 283 -10.79 -3.81 21.20
C ALA A 283 -10.13 -2.47 21.50
N TYR A 284 -10.93 -1.52 21.93
CA TYR A 284 -10.52 -0.15 22.23
C TYR A 284 -10.79 0.19 23.68
N SER A 285 -9.83 0.84 24.31
CA SER A 285 -9.96 1.37 25.67
C SER A 285 -9.59 2.84 25.70
N HIS A 286 -10.52 3.66 26.10
CA HIS A 286 -10.38 5.10 26.26
C HIS A 286 -11.06 5.55 27.55
N GLN A 287 -10.70 6.70 28.10
CA GLN A 287 -11.30 7.23 29.35
C GLN A 287 -12.83 7.35 29.30
N LEU A 288 -13.39 7.56 28.11
CA LEU A 288 -14.82 7.82 27.91
C LEU A 288 -15.60 6.62 27.39
N TYR A 289 -14.94 5.61 26.85
CA TYR A 289 -15.59 4.44 26.27
C TYR A 289 -14.63 3.24 26.23
N SER A 290 -15.24 2.06 26.27
CA SER A 290 -14.58 0.79 25.97
C SER A 290 -15.47 0.04 25.00
N THR A 291 -14.93 -0.44 23.91
CA THR A 291 -15.73 -1.14 22.89
C THR A 291 -14.95 -2.24 22.22
N VAL A 292 -15.66 -3.24 21.73
CA VAL A 292 -15.13 -4.34 20.94
C VAL A 292 -15.93 -4.42 19.64
N ALA A 293 -15.21 -4.51 18.55
CA ALA A 293 -15.78 -4.69 17.22
C ALA A 293 -15.05 -5.83 16.50
N GLY A 294 -15.72 -6.49 15.57
CA GLY A 294 -15.10 -7.54 14.79
C GLY A 294 -15.91 -7.89 13.56
N GLU A 295 -15.29 -8.59 12.65
CA GLU A 295 -15.88 -9.19 11.46
C GLU A 295 -15.46 -10.64 11.37
N PHE A 296 -16.42 -11.50 11.09
CA PHE A 296 -16.17 -12.89 10.70
C PHE A 296 -16.63 -13.06 9.25
N HIS A 297 -15.83 -13.72 8.44
CA HIS A 297 -16.27 -14.11 7.12
C HIS A 297 -15.88 -15.55 6.77
N LEU A 298 -16.67 -16.13 5.88
CA LEU A 298 -16.46 -17.43 5.29
C LEU A 298 -16.73 -17.32 3.78
N THR A 299 -15.76 -17.70 2.97
CA THR A 299 -15.87 -17.66 1.52
C THR A 299 -15.56 -19.02 0.93
N PRO A 300 -16.59 -19.90 0.73
CA PRO A 300 -16.44 -21.07 -0.14
C PRO A 300 -16.29 -20.61 -1.57
N HIS A 301 -15.23 -21.07 -2.24
CA HIS A 301 -15.00 -20.73 -3.64
C HIS A 301 -14.35 -21.89 -4.41
N TYR A 302 -14.56 -21.87 -5.70
CA TYR A 302 -14.07 -22.87 -6.63
C TYR A 302 -13.24 -22.22 -7.73
N VAL A 303 -11.99 -22.65 -7.85
CA VAL A 303 -11.06 -22.19 -8.88
C VAL A 303 -10.95 -23.22 -9.97
N TYR A 304 -11.15 -22.77 -11.19
CA TYR A 304 -10.92 -23.54 -12.41
C TYR A 304 -9.90 -22.84 -13.28
N ASP A 305 -8.78 -23.53 -13.55
CA ASP A 305 -7.68 -23.02 -14.35
C ASP A 305 -7.40 -24.01 -15.49
N TYR A 306 -7.57 -23.56 -16.72
CA TYR A 306 -7.38 -24.37 -17.91
C TYR A 306 -6.96 -23.53 -19.10
N GLU A 307 -5.76 -23.81 -19.63
CA GLU A 307 -5.18 -23.14 -20.80
C GLU A 307 -5.15 -21.61 -20.62
N LYS A 308 -6.06 -20.93 -21.30
CA LYS A 308 -6.19 -19.47 -21.32
C LYS A 308 -7.21 -18.92 -20.33
N TRP A 309 -7.98 -19.79 -19.69
CA TRP A 309 -9.06 -19.42 -18.81
C TRP A 309 -8.71 -19.69 -17.35
N ARG A 310 -8.98 -18.71 -16.54
CA ARG A 310 -9.03 -18.88 -15.09
C ARG A 310 -10.34 -18.30 -14.57
N VAL A 311 -11.07 -19.10 -13.85
CA VAL A 311 -12.33 -18.69 -13.21
C VAL A 311 -12.25 -19.06 -11.75
N ASP A 312 -12.47 -18.11 -10.88
CA ASP A 312 -12.60 -18.26 -9.45
C ASP A 312 -14.00 -17.75 -9.08
N ALA A 313 -14.84 -18.59 -8.54
CA ALA A 313 -16.22 -18.26 -8.25
C ALA A 313 -16.58 -18.70 -6.83
N GLY A 314 -16.96 -17.75 -6.01
CA GLY A 314 -17.32 -17.94 -4.62
C GLY A 314 -18.44 -17.03 -4.15
N ILE A 315 -18.79 -17.22 -2.91
CA ILE A 315 -19.77 -16.40 -2.18
C ILE A 315 -19.17 -16.10 -0.82
N ARG A 316 -18.97 -14.82 -0.53
CA ARG A 316 -18.51 -14.36 0.79
C ARG A 316 -19.71 -14.17 1.71
N LEU A 317 -19.71 -14.92 2.79
CA LEU A 317 -20.62 -14.77 3.91
C LEU A 317 -19.92 -14.01 5.01
N ALA A 318 -20.41 -12.83 5.36
CA ALA A 318 -19.77 -11.98 6.36
C ALA A 318 -20.73 -11.59 7.47
N LYS A 319 -20.20 -11.47 8.68
CA LYS A 319 -20.97 -11.04 9.86
C LYS A 319 -20.16 -10.06 10.68
N VAL A 320 -20.71 -8.87 10.84
CA VAL A 320 -20.17 -7.84 11.72
C VAL A 320 -20.60 -8.15 13.17
N MET A 321 -19.65 -8.06 14.08
CA MET A 321 -19.82 -8.24 15.53
C MET A 321 -19.48 -6.94 16.23
N ARG A 322 -20.30 -6.51 17.17
CA ARG A 322 -20.07 -5.31 17.96
C ARG A 322 -20.65 -5.44 19.35
N SER A 323 -20.06 -4.77 20.31
CA SER A 323 -20.65 -4.69 21.65
C SER A 323 -21.70 -3.58 21.69
N ASP A 324 -22.82 -3.84 22.33
CA ASP A 324 -23.89 -2.88 22.58
C ASP A 324 -23.49 -1.93 23.74
N SER A 325 -22.46 -1.14 23.57
CA SER A 325 -22.09 -0.12 24.56
C SER A 325 -22.90 1.17 24.34
N PRO A 326 -23.34 1.85 25.38
CA PRO A 326 -24.05 3.12 25.25
C PRO A 326 -23.11 4.16 24.64
N GLY A 327 -23.43 4.58 23.44
CA GLY A 327 -22.61 5.43 22.58
C GLY A 327 -22.19 4.71 21.32
N ASP A 328 -23.12 3.96 20.70
CA ASP A 328 -22.89 3.16 19.49
C ASP A 328 -22.00 3.92 18.48
N ILE A 329 -20.72 3.53 18.46
CA ILE A 329 -19.74 4.08 17.56
C ILE A 329 -19.97 3.55 16.14
N PHE A 330 -20.69 2.42 16.00
CA PHE A 330 -20.89 1.71 14.75
C PHE A 330 -22.36 1.76 14.31
N SER A 331 -22.60 2.36 13.15
CA SER A 331 -23.94 2.54 12.59
C SER A 331 -24.22 1.76 11.30
N ALA A 332 -23.22 1.04 10.79
CA ALA A 332 -23.33 0.37 9.49
C ALA A 332 -24.41 -0.72 9.49
N LYS A 333 -25.23 -0.70 8.43
CA LYS A 333 -26.18 -1.79 8.17
C LYS A 333 -25.44 -2.98 7.57
N ASP A 334 -25.53 -4.12 8.22
CA ASP A 334 -24.93 -5.36 7.76
C ASP A 334 -25.55 -5.84 6.46
N GLN A 335 -24.71 -6.18 5.50
CA GLN A 335 -25.04 -7.12 4.45
C GLN A 335 -24.28 -8.41 4.74
N VAL A 336 -24.94 -9.55 4.61
CA VAL A 336 -24.38 -10.84 5.04
C VAL A 336 -23.79 -11.63 3.89
N VAL A 337 -24.26 -11.39 2.68
CA VAL A 337 -23.89 -12.19 1.50
C VAL A 337 -23.34 -11.28 0.40
N TYR A 338 -22.15 -11.61 -0.08
CA TYR A 338 -21.48 -10.90 -1.15
C TYR A 338 -21.05 -11.85 -2.27
N PRO A 339 -21.08 -11.43 -3.54
CA PRO A 339 -20.42 -12.16 -4.60
C PRO A 339 -18.91 -12.12 -4.41
N ASP A 340 -18.23 -13.16 -4.85
CA ASP A 340 -16.77 -13.19 -4.96
C ASP A 340 -16.43 -13.96 -6.24
N ILE A 341 -16.24 -13.23 -7.34
CA ILE A 341 -16.05 -13.78 -8.67
C ILE A 341 -14.87 -13.09 -9.35
N TYR A 342 -13.94 -13.88 -9.80
CA TYR A 342 -12.86 -13.46 -10.68
C TYR A 342 -12.81 -14.34 -11.91
N ALA A 343 -12.74 -13.75 -13.09
CA ALA A 343 -12.51 -14.49 -14.32
C ALA A 343 -11.47 -13.78 -15.18
N SER A 344 -10.56 -14.52 -15.76
CA SER A 344 -9.59 -13.99 -16.70
C SER A 344 -9.43 -14.88 -17.92
N TYR A 345 -9.10 -14.25 -19.03
CA TYR A 345 -8.83 -14.89 -20.29
C TYR A 345 -7.58 -14.31 -20.94
N ASP A 346 -6.58 -15.14 -21.15
CA ASP A 346 -5.34 -14.76 -21.81
C ASP A 346 -5.51 -14.84 -23.33
N ALA A 347 -5.98 -13.73 -23.93
CA ALA A 347 -6.23 -13.66 -25.37
C ALA A 347 -4.95 -13.91 -26.18
N PHE A 348 -3.87 -13.25 -25.78
CA PHE A 348 -2.52 -13.47 -26.27
C PHE A 348 -1.60 -13.67 -25.08
N PRO A 349 -1.18 -14.92 -24.77
CA PRO A 349 -0.41 -15.22 -23.57
C PRO A 349 0.77 -14.29 -23.37
N GLY A 350 0.82 -13.66 -22.18
CA GLY A 350 1.83 -12.67 -21.82
C GLY A 350 1.62 -11.26 -22.40
N TYR A 351 0.92 -11.10 -23.52
CA TYR A 351 0.75 -9.81 -24.19
C TYR A 351 -0.56 -9.12 -23.88
N LEU A 352 -1.65 -9.89 -23.80
CA LEU A 352 -2.99 -9.35 -23.54
C LEU A 352 -3.85 -10.37 -22.81
N GLY A 353 -4.19 -10.07 -21.59
CA GLY A 353 -5.21 -10.72 -20.78
C GLY A 353 -6.39 -9.79 -20.53
N VAL A 354 -7.58 -10.33 -20.56
CA VAL A 354 -8.82 -9.65 -20.16
C VAL A 354 -9.26 -10.25 -18.85
N TYR A 355 -9.68 -9.43 -17.90
CA TYR A 355 -10.19 -9.94 -16.64
C TYR A 355 -11.41 -9.17 -16.17
N THR A 356 -12.23 -9.85 -15.39
CA THR A 356 -13.35 -9.23 -14.67
C THR A 356 -13.34 -9.67 -13.22
N ARG A 357 -13.78 -8.77 -12.37
CA ARG A 357 -13.93 -9.01 -10.94
C ARG A 357 -15.25 -8.46 -10.46
N ILE A 358 -15.97 -9.26 -9.69
CA ILE A 358 -17.20 -8.85 -9.02
C ILE A 358 -17.05 -9.28 -7.56
N GLY A 359 -17.15 -8.33 -6.64
CA GLY A 359 -16.94 -8.57 -5.23
C GLY A 359 -17.79 -7.67 -4.34
N GLY A 360 -17.53 -7.74 -3.07
CA GLY A 360 -18.09 -6.93 -2.01
C GLY A 360 -17.60 -7.42 -0.65
N GLY A 361 -17.91 -6.70 0.41
CA GLY A 361 -17.52 -7.11 1.75
C GLY A 361 -17.61 -5.99 2.78
N ASN A 362 -17.36 -6.38 4.00
CA ASN A 362 -17.17 -5.47 5.11
C ASN A 362 -15.68 -5.37 5.42
N LYS A 363 -15.24 -4.25 5.90
CA LYS A 363 -13.88 -4.04 6.41
C LYS A 363 -13.94 -3.17 7.66
N LEU A 364 -13.42 -3.68 8.76
CA LEU A 364 -13.27 -2.91 9.97
C LEU A 364 -12.20 -1.81 9.77
N ASN A 365 -12.58 -0.55 9.98
CA ASN A 365 -11.63 0.55 9.99
C ASN A 365 -11.05 0.68 11.40
N THR A 366 -9.86 0.15 11.61
CA THR A 366 -9.15 0.24 12.88
C THR A 366 -8.60 1.65 13.09
N TYR A 367 -8.34 2.02 14.35
CA TYR A 367 -7.75 3.32 14.67
C TYR A 367 -6.43 3.56 13.93
N ALA A 368 -5.57 2.55 13.89
CA ALA A 368 -4.34 2.59 13.11
C ALA A 368 -4.60 2.86 11.62
N SER A 369 -5.60 2.21 11.02
CA SER A 369 -5.93 2.43 9.59
C SER A 369 -6.48 3.84 9.32
N LEU A 370 -7.17 4.43 10.27
CA LEU A 370 -7.63 5.82 10.20
C LEU A 370 -6.49 6.82 10.38
N LEU A 371 -5.52 6.54 11.27
CA LEU A 371 -4.31 7.33 11.40
C LEU A 371 -3.44 7.28 10.13
N GLU A 372 -3.36 6.14 9.49
CA GLU A 372 -2.66 6.00 8.21
C GLU A 372 -3.32 6.83 7.10
N LYS A 373 -4.65 6.91 7.12
CA LYS A 373 -5.41 7.75 6.20
C LYS A 373 -5.24 9.25 6.48
N ASN A 374 -5.27 9.64 7.75
CA ASN A 374 -5.12 11.02 8.19
C ASN A 374 -4.39 11.09 9.54
N HIS A 375 -3.10 11.43 9.53
CA HIS A 375 -2.26 11.51 10.74
C HIS A 375 -2.75 12.55 11.75
N HIS A 376 -3.55 13.51 11.30
CA HIS A 376 -4.05 14.61 12.12
C HIS A 376 -5.47 14.39 12.63
N PHE A 377 -6.10 13.27 12.22
CA PHE A 377 -7.45 12.98 12.65
C PHE A 377 -7.58 12.93 14.18
N ASP A 378 -8.70 13.38 14.69
CA ASP A 378 -8.92 13.59 16.11
C ASP A 378 -9.93 12.60 16.68
N ALA A 379 -9.57 11.91 17.76
CA ALA A 379 -10.44 10.96 18.46
C ALA A 379 -11.65 11.63 19.17
N TYR A 380 -11.59 12.93 19.40
CA TYR A 380 -12.71 13.72 19.97
C TYR A 380 -13.60 14.36 18.91
N PHE A 381 -13.28 14.13 17.67
CA PHE A 381 -13.96 14.71 16.54
C PHE A 381 -15.46 14.47 16.57
N GLY A 382 -16.21 15.57 16.42
CA GLY A 382 -17.64 15.54 16.11
C GLY A 382 -18.49 14.67 17.01
N ARG A 383 -18.26 14.63 18.32
CA ARG A 383 -19.01 13.80 19.25
C ARG A 383 -20.51 13.86 18.99
N GLY A 384 -21.12 12.70 18.71
CA GLY A 384 -22.55 12.59 18.41
C GLY A 384 -22.96 12.93 16.98
N VAL A 385 -22.01 13.31 16.09
CA VAL A 385 -22.27 13.56 14.67
C VAL A 385 -21.95 12.32 13.83
N TRP A 386 -20.74 11.79 13.99
CA TRP A 386 -20.27 10.56 13.33
C TRP A 386 -19.66 9.61 14.34
N PRO A 387 -19.71 8.30 14.06
CA PRO A 387 -18.94 7.33 14.84
C PRO A 387 -17.44 7.56 14.63
N LEU A 388 -16.66 7.35 15.69
CA LEU A 388 -15.20 7.46 15.61
C LEU A 388 -14.61 6.40 14.69
N MET A 389 -15.06 5.17 14.82
CA MET A 389 -14.66 4.01 14.04
C MET A 389 -15.91 3.27 13.58
N ASP A 390 -15.92 2.81 12.35
CA ASP A 390 -17.02 2.05 11.77
C ASP A 390 -16.49 1.14 10.67
N TYR A 391 -17.35 0.34 10.09
CA TYR A 391 -17.03 -0.54 8.97
C TYR A 391 -17.16 0.19 7.65
N SER A 392 -16.22 -0.04 6.75
CA SER A 392 -16.47 0.16 5.33
C SER A 392 -17.33 -1.00 4.83
N VAL A 393 -18.45 -0.71 4.22
CA VAL A 393 -19.38 -1.70 3.66
C VAL A 393 -19.49 -1.47 2.17
N GLU A 394 -18.87 -2.36 1.42
CA GLU A 394 -18.93 -2.40 -0.04
C GLU A 394 -19.99 -3.41 -0.46
N ARG A 395 -21.19 -2.92 -0.83
CA ARG A 395 -22.31 -3.79 -1.23
C ARG A 395 -22.01 -4.62 -2.45
N VAL A 396 -21.39 -3.99 -3.43
CA VAL A 396 -20.95 -4.60 -4.67
C VAL A 396 -19.89 -3.74 -5.32
N SER A 397 -18.86 -4.39 -5.83
CA SER A 397 -17.92 -3.83 -6.79
C SER A 397 -17.88 -4.69 -8.03
N ALA A 398 -17.76 -4.07 -9.18
CA ALA A 398 -17.59 -4.74 -10.46
C ALA A 398 -16.53 -3.99 -11.28
N ALA A 399 -15.55 -4.70 -11.78
CA ALA A 399 -14.49 -4.16 -12.60
C ALA A 399 -14.22 -5.06 -13.80
N LEU A 400 -13.88 -4.44 -14.91
CA LEU A 400 -13.37 -5.07 -16.13
C LEU A 400 -12.02 -4.46 -16.46
N GLY A 401 -11.03 -5.28 -16.79
CA GLY A 401 -9.70 -4.81 -17.08
C GLY A 401 -8.98 -5.56 -18.18
N LEU A 402 -7.95 -4.90 -18.68
CA LEU A 402 -7.00 -5.40 -19.67
C LEU A 402 -5.61 -5.29 -19.07
N LYS A 403 -4.86 -6.37 -19.07
CA LYS A 403 -3.47 -6.38 -18.59
C LYS A 403 -2.56 -7.11 -19.56
N GLY A 404 -1.31 -6.74 -19.57
CA GLY A 404 -0.32 -7.43 -20.39
C GLY A 404 1.06 -6.85 -20.27
N SER A 405 2.01 -7.53 -20.92
CA SER A 405 3.37 -7.05 -21.03
C SER A 405 3.93 -7.25 -22.44
N VAL A 406 4.71 -6.28 -22.90
CA VAL A 406 5.40 -6.35 -24.18
C VAL A 406 6.86 -6.00 -23.95
N SER A 407 7.74 -7.00 -23.95
CA SER A 407 9.17 -6.82 -23.66
C SER A 407 9.40 -6.16 -22.28
N LYS A 408 9.76 -4.90 -22.25
CA LYS A 408 10.09 -4.10 -21.06
C LYS A 408 8.91 -3.28 -20.54
N PHE A 409 7.80 -3.32 -21.22
CA PHE A 409 6.60 -2.52 -20.96
C PHE A 409 5.48 -3.43 -20.42
N SER A 410 4.89 -3.07 -19.29
CA SER A 410 3.69 -3.70 -18.77
C SER A 410 2.61 -2.67 -18.49
N TYR A 411 1.37 -3.10 -18.62
CA TYR A 411 0.22 -2.23 -18.42
C TYR A 411 -0.94 -2.98 -17.77
N ASP A 412 -1.73 -2.23 -17.01
CA ASP A 412 -3.04 -2.64 -16.49
C ASP A 412 -4.00 -1.46 -16.65
N VAL A 413 -5.07 -1.67 -17.40
CA VAL A 413 -6.13 -0.67 -17.60
C VAL A 413 -7.43 -1.29 -17.17
N ASN A 414 -8.10 -0.70 -16.20
CA ASN A 414 -9.35 -1.21 -15.72
C ASN A 414 -10.36 -0.10 -15.45
N GLY A 415 -11.61 -0.46 -15.43
CA GLY A 415 -12.69 0.43 -15.06
C GLY A 415 -13.83 -0.33 -14.44
N GLY A 416 -14.61 0.35 -13.63
CA GLY A 416 -15.65 -0.33 -12.90
C GLY A 416 -16.56 0.59 -12.11
N TYR A 417 -17.32 -0.06 -11.27
CA TYR A 417 -18.31 0.55 -10.40
C TYR A 417 -18.23 -0.04 -8.99
N VAL A 418 -18.38 0.82 -7.98
CA VAL A 418 -18.43 0.42 -6.58
C VAL A 418 -19.60 1.12 -5.90
N ASN A 419 -20.35 0.37 -5.10
CA ASN A 419 -21.43 0.89 -4.25
C ASN A 419 -21.06 0.69 -2.78
N TYR A 420 -20.72 1.79 -2.12
CA TYR A 420 -20.49 1.82 -0.69
C TYR A 420 -21.79 2.11 0.07
N ALA A 421 -22.16 1.20 0.97
CA ALA A 421 -23.20 1.49 1.96
C ALA A 421 -22.67 2.38 3.07
N ASN A 422 -21.38 2.30 3.35
CA ASN A 422 -20.67 3.07 4.36
C ASN A 422 -19.18 3.10 4.01
N ALA A 423 -18.55 4.27 4.04
CA ALA A 423 -17.11 4.39 3.85
C ALA A 423 -16.56 5.63 4.55
N PRO A 424 -15.31 5.58 5.06
CA PRO A 424 -14.69 6.69 5.76
C PRO A 424 -14.24 7.79 4.80
N LEU A 425 -14.67 9.02 5.06
CA LEU A 425 -14.31 10.22 4.33
C LEU A 425 -13.80 11.30 5.29
N ASP A 426 -12.93 12.18 4.81
CA ASP A 426 -12.46 13.29 5.61
C ASP A 426 -13.58 14.26 5.94
N ALA A 427 -13.50 14.82 7.15
CA ALA A 427 -14.45 15.80 7.66
C ALA A 427 -13.74 16.91 8.42
N VAL A 428 -14.37 18.06 8.53
CA VAL A 428 -13.91 19.18 9.37
C VAL A 428 -15.07 19.71 10.20
N VAL A 429 -14.82 19.85 11.49
CA VAL A 429 -15.78 20.42 12.44
C VAL A 429 -15.19 21.64 13.11
N VAL A 430 -16.01 22.66 13.29
CA VAL A 430 -15.72 23.78 14.21
C VAL A 430 -16.42 23.50 15.51
N GLN A 431 -15.68 23.42 16.58
CA GLN A 431 -16.21 23.17 17.92
C GLN A 431 -15.55 24.08 18.95
N GLU A 432 -16.28 24.39 20.02
CA GLU A 432 -15.68 25.07 21.16
C GLU A 432 -14.74 24.11 21.89
N THR A 433 -13.51 24.54 22.07
CA THR A 433 -12.57 23.86 22.96
C THR A 433 -12.74 24.46 24.35
N ASN A 434 -12.88 23.63 25.38
CA ASN A 434 -13.05 24.05 26.78
C ASN A 434 -11.85 24.87 27.35
N LEU A 435 -11.03 25.43 26.49
CA LEU A 435 -9.73 26.00 26.81
C LEU A 435 -9.68 27.54 26.64
N GLY A 436 -10.83 28.15 26.40
CA GLY A 436 -10.97 29.62 26.45
C GLY A 436 -10.43 30.41 25.25
N GLU A 437 -9.93 29.75 24.21
CA GLU A 437 -9.36 30.39 23.02
C GLU A 437 -10.35 30.57 21.85
N GLY A 438 -11.62 30.26 22.06
CA GLY A 438 -12.66 30.33 21.05
C GLY A 438 -12.78 29.06 20.20
N PRO A 439 -13.55 29.09 19.09
CA PRO A 439 -13.82 27.94 18.26
C PRO A 439 -12.56 27.41 17.57
N SER A 440 -12.37 26.11 17.60
CA SER A 440 -11.25 25.43 16.94
C SER A 440 -11.72 24.57 15.78
N TYR A 441 -10.92 24.51 14.71
CA TYR A 441 -11.11 23.63 13.56
C TYR A 441 -10.48 22.28 13.84
N VAL A 442 -11.29 21.24 13.82
CA VAL A 442 -10.86 19.88 14.16
C VAL A 442 -11.04 18.97 12.95
N PRO A 443 -9.97 18.35 12.45
CA PRO A 443 -10.07 17.37 11.39
C PRO A 443 -10.54 16.03 11.94
N GLY A 444 -11.32 15.31 11.16
CA GLY A 444 -11.80 14.00 11.52
C GLY A 444 -12.16 13.14 10.33
N ILE A 445 -12.78 12.03 10.62
CA ILE A 445 -13.29 11.09 9.64
C ILE A 445 -14.76 10.84 9.93
N GLY A 446 -15.61 11.09 8.95
CA GLY A 446 -17.01 10.74 8.98
C GLY A 446 -17.30 9.60 8.02
N TYR A 447 -18.48 9.02 8.13
CA TYR A 447 -18.88 7.86 7.32
C TYR A 447 -20.11 8.18 6.50
N ALA A 448 -20.07 7.81 5.22
CA ALA A 448 -21.19 8.04 4.31
C ALA A 448 -21.36 6.92 3.29
N ALA A 449 -22.60 6.78 2.80
CA ALA A 449 -22.88 5.98 1.63
C ALA A 449 -22.63 6.81 0.37
N TYR A 450 -22.02 6.20 -0.63
CA TYR A 450 -21.88 6.78 -1.96
C TYR A 450 -21.62 5.72 -3.03
N GLN A 451 -21.74 6.12 -4.26
CA GLN A 451 -21.44 5.28 -5.42
C GLN A 451 -20.28 5.92 -6.20
N LYS A 452 -19.49 5.07 -6.82
CA LYS A 452 -18.32 5.51 -7.58
C LYS A 452 -18.18 4.69 -8.87
N ALA A 453 -18.15 5.37 -10.01
CA ALA A 453 -17.60 4.81 -11.23
C ALA A 453 -16.12 5.20 -11.30
N PHE A 454 -15.26 4.30 -11.72
CA PHE A 454 -13.84 4.57 -11.79
C PHE A 454 -13.20 4.02 -13.06
N ALA A 455 -12.10 4.63 -13.46
CA ALA A 455 -11.17 4.11 -14.44
C ALA A 455 -9.75 4.27 -13.91
N SER A 456 -8.93 3.24 -14.02
CA SER A 456 -7.53 3.30 -13.63
C SER A 456 -6.62 2.75 -14.71
N MET A 457 -5.42 3.29 -14.79
CA MET A 457 -4.39 2.90 -15.72
C MET A 457 -3.05 2.89 -14.99
N GLY A 458 -2.43 1.72 -14.92
CA GLY A 458 -1.06 1.52 -14.47
C GLY A 458 -0.16 1.17 -15.64
N VAL A 459 1.00 1.79 -15.71
CA VAL A 459 2.01 1.58 -16.75
C VAL A 459 3.37 1.46 -16.09
N ASN A 460 4.11 0.41 -16.44
CA ASN A 460 5.46 0.21 -15.99
C ASN A 460 6.37 -0.07 -17.19
N TRP A 461 7.48 0.65 -17.25
CA TRP A 461 8.54 0.42 -18.21
C TRP A 461 9.84 0.20 -17.47
N LYS A 462 10.49 -0.94 -17.65
CA LYS A 462 11.76 -1.25 -17.00
C LYS A 462 12.79 -1.75 -18.02
N SER A 463 13.86 -0.98 -18.18
CA SER A 463 15.02 -1.34 -18.97
C SER A 463 16.28 -1.33 -18.10
N GLU A 464 17.45 -1.59 -18.68
CA GLU A 464 18.72 -1.52 -17.95
C GLU A 464 19.03 -0.11 -17.45
N ASP A 465 18.67 0.91 -18.26
CA ASP A 465 19.02 2.30 -18.00
C ASP A 465 17.83 3.16 -17.56
N ILE A 466 16.60 2.72 -17.84
CA ILE A 466 15.38 3.52 -17.62
C ILE A 466 14.34 2.69 -16.85
N SER A 467 13.81 3.27 -15.79
CA SER A 467 12.60 2.83 -15.12
C SER A 467 11.56 3.96 -15.17
N PHE A 468 10.35 3.62 -15.56
CA PHE A 468 9.22 4.53 -15.57
C PHE A 468 8.00 3.80 -15.05
N ASP A 469 7.37 4.37 -14.02
CA ASP A 469 6.13 3.90 -13.42
C ASP A 469 5.13 5.04 -13.43
N ALA A 470 3.90 4.78 -13.88
CA ALA A 470 2.82 5.75 -13.82
C ALA A 470 1.50 5.09 -13.51
N ASP A 471 0.77 5.68 -12.56
CA ASP A 471 -0.57 5.29 -12.16
C ASP A 471 -1.50 6.48 -12.25
N VAL A 472 -2.64 6.29 -12.91
CA VAL A 472 -3.68 7.31 -13.06
C VAL A 472 -5.00 6.70 -12.63
N GLN A 473 -5.73 7.38 -11.77
CA GLN A 473 -7.05 6.96 -11.33
C GLN A 473 -8.04 8.11 -11.48
N TYR A 474 -9.10 7.87 -12.23
CA TYR A 474 -10.25 8.74 -12.34
C TYR A 474 -11.42 8.17 -11.55
N ASN A 475 -12.09 8.99 -10.76
CA ASN A 475 -13.24 8.62 -9.95
C ASN A 475 -14.40 9.58 -10.25
N TYR A 476 -15.53 9.05 -10.58
CA TYR A 476 -16.78 9.80 -10.67
C TYR A 476 -17.68 9.38 -9.50
N VAL A 477 -17.76 10.25 -8.48
CA VAL A 477 -18.53 10.01 -7.25
C VAL A 477 -19.92 10.60 -7.40
N PHE A 478 -20.94 9.83 -7.02
CA PHE A 478 -22.32 10.26 -7.06
C PHE A 478 -23.13 9.63 -5.91
N GLY A 479 -24.27 10.25 -5.57
CA GLY A 479 -25.14 9.74 -4.53
C GLY A 479 -24.54 9.81 -3.12
N LEU A 480 -23.64 10.77 -2.85
CA LEU A 480 -23.09 10.98 -1.53
C LEU A 480 -24.22 11.33 -0.54
N SER A 481 -24.38 10.49 0.49
CA SER A 481 -25.48 10.61 1.46
C SER A 481 -25.26 11.73 2.49
N ASP A 482 -24.02 12.15 2.68
CA ASP A 482 -23.66 13.25 3.58
C ASP A 482 -22.69 14.21 2.87
N ASN A 483 -23.20 15.34 2.43
CA ASN A 483 -22.45 16.38 1.73
C ASN A 483 -21.52 17.19 2.64
N ARG A 484 -21.54 16.94 3.95
CA ARG A 484 -20.62 17.57 4.91
C ARG A 484 -19.22 16.95 4.84
N LEU A 485 -19.08 15.79 4.21
CA LEU A 485 -17.82 15.07 4.08
C LEU A 485 -17.12 15.43 2.77
N PHE A 486 -15.78 15.38 2.78
CA PHE A 486 -14.98 15.64 1.59
C PHE A 486 -14.96 14.41 0.69
N ALA A 487 -15.54 14.56 -0.49
CA ALA A 487 -15.50 13.52 -1.51
C ALA A 487 -14.05 13.18 -1.90
N PRO A 488 -13.77 11.94 -2.36
CA PRO A 488 -12.49 11.62 -2.99
C PRO A 488 -12.21 12.53 -4.18
N ALA A 489 -10.91 12.72 -4.51
CA ALA A 489 -10.52 13.47 -5.69
C ALA A 489 -11.04 12.79 -6.97
N ASP A 490 -11.49 13.60 -7.93
CA ASP A 490 -11.97 13.11 -9.22
C ASP A 490 -10.84 12.46 -10.05
N LEU A 491 -9.62 13.01 -9.98
CA LEU A 491 -8.45 12.48 -10.67
C LEU A 491 -7.24 12.54 -9.75
N THR A 492 -6.56 11.43 -9.63
CA THR A 492 -5.23 11.33 -9.01
C THR A 492 -4.27 10.69 -10.00
N ALA A 493 -3.04 11.18 -10.05
CA ALA A 493 -1.99 10.61 -10.87
C ALA A 493 -0.66 10.63 -10.12
N ALA A 494 0.07 9.53 -10.20
CA ALA A 494 1.42 9.43 -9.70
C ALA A 494 2.32 8.95 -10.84
N ALA A 495 3.51 9.53 -10.98
CA ALA A 495 4.49 9.05 -11.94
C ALA A 495 5.89 9.17 -11.35
N ALA A 496 6.73 8.19 -11.64
CA ALA A 496 8.13 8.15 -11.28
C ALA A 496 8.95 7.76 -12.51
N PHE A 497 10.00 8.51 -12.75
CA PHE A 497 10.98 8.25 -13.81
C PHE A 497 12.35 8.19 -13.19
N GLU A 498 13.12 7.17 -13.49
CA GLU A 498 14.50 7.04 -13.07
C GLU A 498 15.38 6.68 -14.27
N TYR A 499 16.49 7.37 -14.38
CA TYR A 499 17.54 7.13 -15.37
C TYR A 499 18.83 6.70 -14.69
N ASN A 500 19.36 5.57 -15.11
CA ASN A 500 20.60 4.98 -14.63
C ASN A 500 21.69 5.15 -15.69
N TRP A 501 22.62 6.07 -15.50
CA TRP A 501 23.75 6.22 -16.40
C TRP A 501 24.93 5.37 -15.96
N SER A 502 25.21 4.33 -16.74
CA SER A 502 26.38 3.44 -16.56
C SER A 502 26.51 2.88 -15.14
N LYS A 503 25.39 2.66 -14.44
CA LYS A 503 25.35 2.12 -13.06
C LYS A 503 26.10 2.96 -12.03
N ARG A 504 26.35 4.22 -12.35
CA ARG A 504 27.06 5.16 -11.47
C ARG A 504 26.24 6.39 -11.11
N ILE A 505 25.44 6.89 -12.05
CA ILE A 505 24.60 8.06 -11.83
C ILE A 505 23.15 7.62 -11.95
N PHE A 506 22.39 7.85 -10.92
CA PHE A 506 20.95 7.64 -10.91
C PHE A 506 20.28 8.99 -10.75
N ALA A 507 19.43 9.34 -11.68
CA ALA A 507 18.66 10.57 -11.64
C ALA A 507 17.17 10.23 -11.74
N GLY A 508 16.38 10.70 -10.78
CA GLY A 508 14.95 10.42 -10.73
C GLY A 508 14.12 11.68 -10.66
N ILE A 509 12.92 11.60 -11.21
CA ILE A 509 11.86 12.61 -11.08
C ILE A 509 10.61 11.88 -10.62
N ASP A 510 9.96 12.38 -9.58
CA ASP A 510 8.68 11.88 -9.11
C ASP A 510 7.65 13.00 -9.09
N CYS A 511 6.41 12.69 -9.47
CA CYS A 511 5.32 13.63 -9.39
C CYS A 511 4.05 12.97 -8.82
N LEU A 512 3.27 13.76 -8.09
CA LEU A 512 1.97 13.38 -7.56
C LEU A 512 0.98 14.51 -7.81
N PHE A 513 -0.09 14.20 -8.52
CA PHE A 513 -1.16 15.13 -8.86
C PHE A 513 -2.48 14.71 -8.22
N SER A 514 -3.25 15.67 -7.72
CA SER A 514 -4.62 15.46 -7.25
C SER A 514 -5.48 16.65 -7.64
N THR A 515 -6.67 16.39 -8.16
CA THR A 515 -7.68 17.43 -8.40
C THR A 515 -8.25 17.96 -7.11
N ALA A 516 -8.93 19.10 -7.19
CA ALA A 516 -9.64 19.68 -6.06
C ALA A 516 -10.70 18.72 -5.50
N ARG A 517 -10.87 18.74 -4.18
CA ARG A 517 -11.87 17.94 -3.46
C ARG A 517 -12.94 18.85 -2.87
N LYS A 518 -14.21 18.48 -3.08
CA LYS A 518 -15.36 19.20 -2.55
C LYS A 518 -15.87 18.54 -1.28
N GLY A 519 -16.32 19.34 -0.34
CA GLY A 519 -16.91 18.92 0.92
C GLY A 519 -17.49 20.12 1.67
N ALA A 520 -17.63 20.02 2.97
CA ALA A 520 -18.09 21.12 3.78
C ALA A 520 -17.47 21.12 5.19
N VAL A 521 -17.51 22.26 5.83
CA VAL A 521 -17.14 22.45 7.24
C VAL A 521 -18.44 22.53 8.06
N LEU A 522 -18.54 21.71 9.09
CA LEU A 522 -19.66 21.70 10.02
C LEU A 522 -19.35 22.56 11.25
N ASP A 523 -20.08 23.62 11.45
CA ASP A 523 -19.92 24.51 12.62
C ASP A 523 -20.93 24.13 13.73
N LEU A 524 -20.42 23.49 14.77
CA LEU A 524 -21.20 23.09 15.95
C LEU A 524 -21.42 24.25 16.93
N THR A 525 -20.71 25.36 16.79
CA THR A 525 -20.85 26.53 17.67
C THR A 525 -22.03 27.41 17.26
N GLN A 526 -22.46 27.30 16.00
CA GLN A 526 -23.55 28.10 15.43
C GLN A 526 -24.71 27.24 14.93
N SER A 527 -25.39 26.54 15.84
CA SER A 527 -26.57 25.73 15.50
C SER A 527 -26.34 24.72 14.36
N SER A 528 -25.17 24.13 14.29
CA SER A 528 -24.76 23.12 13.26
C SER A 528 -24.87 23.66 11.83
N GLN A 529 -24.44 24.88 11.58
CA GLN A 529 -24.34 25.42 10.23
C GLN A 529 -23.31 24.66 9.39
N VAL A 530 -23.57 24.58 8.11
CA VAL A 530 -22.72 23.89 7.14
C VAL A 530 -22.25 24.92 6.11
N TYR A 531 -20.92 24.95 5.88
CA TYR A 531 -20.27 25.84 4.93
C TYR A 531 -19.58 25.02 3.87
N ASP A 532 -19.93 25.20 2.60
CA ASP A 532 -19.26 24.52 1.49
C ASP A 532 -17.78 24.85 1.47
N ALA A 533 -16.96 23.84 1.22
CA ALA A 533 -15.52 23.95 1.26
C ALA A 533 -14.85 23.17 0.11
N ILE A 534 -13.74 23.70 -0.39
CA ILE A 534 -12.96 23.08 -1.46
C ILE A 534 -11.51 23.00 -1.02
N ILE A 535 -10.94 21.79 -1.01
CA ILE A 535 -9.50 21.59 -0.92
C ILE A 535 -8.94 21.77 -2.33
N PRO A 536 -8.00 22.70 -2.57
CA PRO A 536 -7.48 22.97 -3.91
C PRO A 536 -6.69 21.80 -4.48
N TRP A 537 -6.58 21.76 -5.81
CA TRP A 537 -5.71 20.82 -6.50
C TRP A 537 -4.24 21.08 -6.18
N TYR A 538 -3.42 20.07 -6.28
CA TYR A 538 -1.98 20.20 -6.11
C TYR A 538 -1.19 19.29 -7.04
N LEU A 539 0.05 19.72 -7.31
CA LEU A 539 1.08 18.95 -7.99
C LEU A 539 2.34 18.96 -7.11
N ASP A 540 2.71 17.80 -6.60
CA ASP A 540 3.96 17.60 -5.89
C ASP A 540 5.01 17.08 -6.86
N LEU A 541 6.08 17.83 -7.06
CA LEU A 541 7.20 17.47 -7.90
C LEU A 541 8.43 17.24 -7.05
N GLY A 542 9.03 16.05 -7.16
CA GLY A 542 10.27 15.65 -6.54
C GLY A 542 11.34 15.32 -7.56
N MET A 543 12.60 15.45 -7.14
CA MET A 543 13.76 15.04 -7.89
C MET A 543 14.75 14.32 -6.98
N SER A 544 15.38 13.28 -7.48
CA SER A 544 16.42 12.53 -6.80
C SER A 544 17.66 12.41 -7.67
N PHE A 545 18.81 12.40 -7.03
CA PHE A 545 20.10 12.18 -7.66
C PHE A 545 20.95 11.30 -6.74
N GLU A 546 21.64 10.33 -7.31
CA GLU A 546 22.58 9.51 -6.58
C GLU A 546 23.82 9.24 -7.44
N TYR A 547 25.00 9.35 -6.84
CA TYR A 547 26.28 9.03 -7.45
C TYR A 547 26.96 7.89 -6.70
N ALA A 548 27.15 6.77 -7.38
CA ALA A 548 27.86 5.60 -6.85
C ALA A 548 29.37 5.72 -7.10
N PHE A 549 30.14 6.00 -6.07
CA PHE A 549 31.61 6.01 -6.13
C PHE A 549 32.15 4.61 -6.29
N THR A 550 31.57 3.68 -5.56
CA THR A 550 31.90 2.24 -5.59
C THR A 550 30.61 1.42 -5.54
N ASN A 551 30.72 0.13 -5.70
CA ASN A 551 29.56 -0.77 -5.54
C ASN A 551 29.02 -0.80 -4.11
N SER A 552 29.78 -0.26 -3.14
CA SER A 552 29.42 -0.29 -1.71
C SER A 552 29.13 1.09 -1.14
N PHE A 553 29.43 2.17 -1.85
CA PHE A 553 29.28 3.53 -1.34
C PHE A 553 28.75 4.48 -2.40
N SER A 554 27.69 5.22 -2.05
CA SER A 554 27.14 6.29 -2.88
C SER A 554 26.76 7.53 -2.05
N LEU A 555 26.72 8.68 -2.73
CA LEU A 555 26.12 9.90 -2.23
C LEU A 555 24.80 10.14 -2.93
N TRP A 556 23.78 10.57 -2.20
CA TRP A 556 22.50 10.87 -2.76
C TRP A 556 21.98 12.24 -2.30
N ALA A 557 21.15 12.84 -3.13
CA ALA A 557 20.43 14.07 -2.86
C ALA A 557 18.98 13.92 -3.31
N ARG A 558 18.04 14.52 -2.59
CA ARG A 558 16.63 14.55 -2.94
C ARG A 558 16.04 15.92 -2.67
N GLY A 559 15.34 16.47 -3.64
CA GLY A 559 14.50 17.65 -3.53
C GLY A 559 13.03 17.27 -3.52
N GLY A 560 12.23 17.97 -2.76
CA GLY A 560 10.82 17.71 -2.67
C GLY A 560 9.98 18.97 -2.68
N ASN A 561 8.74 18.86 -3.18
CA ASN A 561 7.85 19.99 -3.43
C ASN A 561 8.57 21.15 -4.14
N LEU A 562 9.26 20.82 -5.25
CA LEU A 562 10.11 21.77 -5.99
C LEU A 562 9.33 22.97 -6.52
N LEU A 563 8.04 22.82 -6.73
CA LEU A 563 7.16 23.90 -7.14
C LEU A 563 6.72 24.81 -5.98
N ASN A 564 7.08 24.44 -4.76
CA ASN A 564 6.65 25.12 -3.53
C ASN A 564 5.13 25.34 -3.45
N MET A 565 4.36 24.40 -3.99
CA MET A 565 2.90 24.43 -3.92
C MET A 565 2.42 24.12 -2.50
N THR A 566 1.21 24.54 -2.21
CA THR A 566 0.51 24.11 -1.00
C THR A 566 -0.09 22.73 -1.25
N ILE A 567 0.56 21.70 -0.76
CA ILE A 567 0.12 20.31 -0.90
C ILE A 567 -0.73 19.99 0.32
N GLN A 568 -2.00 19.72 0.12
CA GLN A 568 -2.98 19.51 1.19
C GLN A 568 -3.73 18.19 0.96
N PRO A 569 -3.13 17.05 1.30
CA PRO A 569 -3.78 15.75 1.13
C PRO A 569 -4.97 15.56 2.07
N ASN A 570 -4.89 16.14 3.27
CA ASN A 570 -5.94 16.13 4.28
C ASN A 570 -6.41 17.56 4.57
N PRO A 571 -7.70 17.76 4.93
CA PRO A 571 -8.19 19.08 5.29
C PRO A 571 -7.40 19.70 6.45
N LEU A 572 -7.21 21.02 6.46
CA LEU A 572 -6.52 21.81 7.47
C LEU A 572 -5.00 21.68 7.55
N TYR A 573 -4.39 20.67 6.96
CA TYR A 573 -2.97 20.39 7.10
C TYR A 573 -2.26 20.36 5.75
N ALA A 574 -1.26 21.21 5.62
CA ALA A 574 -0.38 21.19 4.46
C ALA A 574 0.89 20.40 4.76
N GLU A 575 1.37 19.74 3.75
CA GLU A 575 2.71 19.15 3.73
C GLU A 575 3.79 20.25 3.82
N LYS A 576 5.00 19.84 4.16
CA LYS A 576 6.17 20.71 4.14
C LYS A 576 6.36 21.36 2.77
N GLY A 577 6.81 22.61 2.76
CA GLY A 577 7.14 23.33 1.54
C GLY A 577 8.35 22.72 0.82
N ILE A 578 8.99 23.50 -0.05
CA ILE A 578 10.22 23.06 -0.73
C ILE A 578 11.25 22.58 0.30
N ASN A 579 11.81 21.39 0.07
CA ASN A 579 12.74 20.75 0.99
C ASN A 579 13.83 20.00 0.22
N PHE A 580 15.02 19.89 0.82
CA PHE A 580 16.17 19.19 0.26
C PHE A 580 16.79 18.29 1.33
N THR A 581 17.20 17.12 0.92
CA THR A 581 17.90 16.14 1.76
C THR A 581 19.10 15.62 1.00
N VAL A 582 20.21 15.50 1.69
CA VAL A 582 21.46 14.89 1.17
C VAL A 582 21.94 13.81 2.12
N GLY A 583 22.60 12.81 1.60
CA GLY A 583 23.02 11.69 2.45
C GLY A 583 23.97 10.73 1.76
N ILE A 584 24.32 9.72 2.52
CA ILE A 584 25.17 8.62 2.11
C ILE A 584 24.39 7.31 2.05
N CYS A 585 24.82 6.42 1.20
CA CYS A 585 24.32 5.05 1.14
C CYS A 585 25.49 4.07 1.17
N LEU A 586 25.41 3.10 2.07
CA LEU A 586 26.36 2.01 2.23
C LEU A 586 25.64 0.70 1.92
N ASN A 587 26.28 -0.13 1.14
CA ASN A 587 25.78 -1.44 0.76
C ASN A 587 26.92 -2.47 0.89
N LEU A 588 26.97 -3.18 2.02
CA LEU A 588 28.10 -4.02 2.48
C LEU A 588 27.77 -5.50 2.46
#